data_0e27d6187c01dd0524eaa1034cd4d925
#
_entry.id   0e27d6187c01dd0524eaa1034cd4d925
#
_cell.length_a   1.000
_cell.length_b   1.000
_cell.length_c   1.000
_cell.angle_alpha   90.00
_cell.angle_beta   90.00
_cell.angle_gamma   90.00
#
_symmetry.space_group_name_H-M   'P 1'
#
loop_
_entity.id
_entity.type
_entity.pdbx_description
1 polymer ?
#
loop_
_entity_poly.entity_id
_entity_poly.type
_entity_poly.pdbx_seq_one_letter_code
_entity_poly.pdbx_strand_id
1 'polypeptide(L)'
;MNLMMCMRGEGEQLPFLREIAELGAGIELGSYGLIGIRSEQDWETRFTMHKAIRDQFQGTIAIHGPFIGMEYAHIDHFIREAVHRRLDKTFEVAVELKASRVILHSGYTIENELFKLQEIWLKGNVEFWQTEIRRWAEVGIVIVLENDIDRLPDLMVELVNEVNNPCLGLCMDIGHQHVFSELDAPEWVRRMSNRLWHIHLHDNDGMGDHHWSIGRGTIDFESFYAALSEYAPQATLALEVEDRMEVKIGDLRKLAAYFTSR
;
A
#
# COMPACT_ATOMS: atom_id res chain seq x y z
N MET A 1 16.00 -5.40 -5.32
CA MET A 1 14.69 -4.98 -4.78
C MET A 1 13.63 -5.99 -5.13
N ASN A 2 12.63 -6.17 -4.27
CA ASN A 2 11.48 -7.02 -4.56
C ASN A 2 10.46 -6.24 -5.39
N LEU A 3 9.87 -6.88 -6.40
CA LEU A 3 8.86 -6.26 -7.25
C LEU A 3 7.50 -6.91 -7.04
N MET A 4 6.45 -6.14 -7.16
CA MET A 4 5.06 -6.60 -7.14
C MET A 4 4.26 -5.92 -8.24
N MET A 5 3.17 -6.57 -8.66
CA MET A 5 2.16 -6.04 -9.57
C MET A 5 0.86 -5.84 -8.83
N CYS A 6 0.35 -4.62 -8.76
CA CYS A 6 -0.98 -4.35 -8.23
C CYS A 6 -2.05 -4.77 -9.25
N MET A 7 -3.01 -5.57 -8.79
CA MET A 7 -4.05 -6.12 -9.64
C MET A 7 -5.35 -6.35 -8.85
N ARG A 8 -6.48 -6.33 -9.55
CA ARG A 8 -7.79 -6.59 -8.94
C ARG A 8 -8.10 -8.09 -8.85
N GLY A 9 -7.36 -8.93 -9.55
CA GLY A 9 -7.58 -10.37 -9.64
C GLY A 9 -8.77 -10.75 -10.53
N GLU A 10 -9.19 -9.88 -11.42
CA GLU A 10 -10.29 -10.13 -12.36
C GLU A 10 -9.86 -11.11 -13.47
N GLY A 11 -10.84 -11.80 -14.07
CA GLY A 11 -10.57 -12.92 -14.98
C GLY A 11 -9.63 -12.60 -16.15
N GLU A 12 -9.68 -11.37 -16.68
CA GLU A 12 -8.79 -10.90 -17.75
C GLU A 12 -7.33 -10.76 -17.31
N GLN A 13 -7.07 -10.68 -16.01
CA GLN A 13 -5.72 -10.54 -15.44
C GLN A 13 -5.07 -11.90 -15.15
N LEU A 14 -5.85 -12.96 -14.99
CA LEU A 14 -5.36 -14.30 -14.61
C LEU A 14 -4.33 -14.89 -15.59
N PRO A 15 -4.43 -14.73 -16.92
CA PRO A 15 -3.44 -15.24 -17.86
C PRO A 15 -2.02 -14.70 -17.62
N PHE A 16 -1.88 -13.54 -17.00
CA PHE A 16 -0.60 -12.88 -16.75
C PHE A 16 0.11 -13.34 -15.46
N LEU A 17 -0.55 -14.09 -14.58
CA LEU A 17 0.03 -14.58 -13.32
C LEU A 17 1.33 -15.36 -13.54
N ARG A 18 1.37 -16.19 -14.59
CA ARG A 18 2.58 -16.94 -14.92
C ARG A 18 3.73 -16.03 -15.30
N GLU A 19 3.47 -15.02 -16.12
CA GLU A 19 4.49 -14.08 -16.57
C GLU A 19 5.02 -13.21 -15.43
N ILE A 20 4.15 -12.75 -14.51
CA ILE A 20 4.53 -12.06 -13.30
C ILE A 20 5.48 -12.92 -12.46
N ALA A 21 5.14 -14.22 -12.28
CA ALA A 21 5.99 -15.16 -11.55
C ALA A 21 7.34 -15.40 -12.26
N GLU A 22 7.37 -15.51 -13.58
CA GLU A 22 8.60 -15.68 -14.39
C GLU A 22 9.53 -14.45 -14.28
N LEU A 23 8.97 -13.26 -14.04
CA LEU A 23 9.74 -12.04 -13.74
C LEU A 23 10.23 -11.98 -12.28
N GLY A 24 9.93 -13.00 -11.47
CA GLY A 24 10.27 -13.02 -10.05
C GLY A 24 9.48 -12.04 -9.19
N ALA A 25 8.39 -11.49 -9.71
CA ALA A 25 7.56 -10.53 -9.00
C ALA A 25 6.43 -11.22 -8.22
N GLY A 26 6.01 -10.57 -7.12
CA GLY A 26 4.79 -10.88 -6.40
C GLY A 26 3.57 -10.19 -7.00
N ILE A 27 2.42 -10.39 -6.37
CA ILE A 27 1.18 -9.67 -6.68
C ILE A 27 0.64 -8.97 -5.44
N GLU A 28 0.01 -7.83 -5.66
CA GLU A 28 -0.77 -7.13 -4.66
C GLU A 28 -2.22 -7.08 -5.11
N LEU A 29 -3.12 -7.59 -4.27
CA LEU A 29 -4.54 -7.70 -4.58
C LEU A 29 -5.30 -6.50 -4.01
N GLY A 30 -5.59 -5.51 -4.88
CA GLY A 30 -6.14 -4.20 -4.53
C GLY A 30 -7.65 -4.09 -4.46
N SER A 31 -8.39 -5.19 -4.42
CA SER A 31 -9.84 -5.15 -4.58
C SER A 31 -10.66 -4.86 -3.32
N TYR A 32 -10.05 -4.90 -2.14
CA TYR A 32 -10.78 -4.78 -0.87
C TYR A 32 -11.05 -3.32 -0.48
N GLY A 33 -10.32 -2.38 -1.05
CA GLY A 33 -10.50 -0.95 -0.86
C GLY A 33 -11.55 -0.30 -1.72
N LEU A 34 -11.97 -0.95 -2.79
CA LEU A 34 -12.81 -0.35 -3.82
C LEU A 34 -14.26 -0.13 -3.37
N ILE A 35 -14.86 0.92 -3.95
CA ILE A 35 -16.28 1.31 -3.76
C ILE A 35 -17.26 0.16 -4.10
N GLY A 36 -16.80 -0.87 -4.82
CA GLY A 36 -17.60 -2.02 -5.25
C GLY A 36 -17.99 -3.02 -4.15
N ILE A 37 -17.34 -2.98 -2.97
CA ILE A 37 -17.71 -3.85 -1.85
C ILE A 37 -18.77 -3.16 -1.01
N ARG A 38 -20.04 -3.55 -1.23
CA ARG A 38 -21.21 -2.94 -0.58
C ARG A 38 -21.93 -3.91 0.38
N SER A 39 -21.60 -5.18 0.32
CA SER A 39 -22.29 -6.24 1.06
C SER A 39 -21.32 -7.36 1.46
N GLU A 40 -21.77 -8.21 2.39
CA GLU A 40 -21.09 -9.47 2.71
C GLU A 40 -20.89 -10.35 1.46
N GLN A 41 -21.88 -10.39 0.58
CA GLN A 41 -21.81 -11.19 -0.64
C GLN A 41 -20.73 -10.70 -1.60
N ASP A 42 -20.53 -9.37 -1.73
CA ASP A 42 -19.45 -8.80 -2.55
C ASP A 42 -18.09 -9.20 -1.97
N TRP A 43 -17.96 -9.15 -0.66
CA TRP A 43 -16.75 -9.56 0.05
C TRP A 43 -16.44 -11.05 -0.18
N GLU A 44 -17.41 -11.94 0.04
CA GLU A 44 -17.27 -13.38 -0.17
C GLU A 44 -16.93 -13.72 -1.63
N THR A 45 -17.57 -13.06 -2.57
CA THR A 45 -17.31 -13.24 -4.01
C THR A 45 -15.87 -12.89 -4.34
N ARG A 46 -15.39 -11.75 -3.85
CA ARG A 46 -14.01 -11.28 -4.03
C ARG A 46 -13.01 -12.23 -3.38
N PHE A 47 -13.28 -12.62 -2.16
CA PHE A 47 -12.44 -13.55 -1.42
C PHE A 47 -12.32 -14.92 -2.12
N THR A 48 -13.43 -15.47 -2.59
CA THR A 48 -13.45 -16.74 -3.36
C THR A 48 -12.60 -16.64 -4.62
N MET A 49 -12.70 -15.53 -5.34
CA MET A 49 -11.87 -15.26 -6.53
C MET A 49 -10.39 -15.22 -6.17
N HIS A 50 -10.01 -14.53 -5.10
CA HIS A 50 -8.61 -14.42 -4.68
C HIS A 50 -8.04 -15.73 -4.13
N LYS A 51 -8.86 -16.58 -3.51
CA LYS A 51 -8.44 -17.95 -3.15
C LYS A 51 -8.05 -18.76 -4.39
N ALA A 52 -8.85 -18.68 -5.46
CA ALA A 52 -8.52 -19.34 -6.72
C ALA A 52 -7.22 -18.79 -7.35
N ILE A 53 -6.89 -17.51 -7.13
CA ILE A 53 -5.61 -16.93 -7.52
C ILE A 53 -4.49 -17.54 -6.66
N ARG A 54 -4.64 -17.59 -5.33
CA ARG A 54 -3.64 -18.17 -4.42
C ARG A 54 -3.31 -19.61 -4.79
N ASP A 55 -4.29 -20.39 -5.19
CA ASP A 55 -4.08 -21.79 -5.60
C ASP A 55 -3.21 -21.91 -6.86
N GLN A 56 -3.26 -20.92 -7.76
CA GLN A 56 -2.53 -20.90 -9.04
C GLN A 56 -1.19 -20.14 -8.96
N PHE A 57 -1.06 -19.19 -8.03
CA PHE A 57 0.12 -18.33 -7.90
C PHE A 57 0.90 -18.64 -6.64
N GLN A 58 2.09 -19.22 -6.79
CA GLN A 58 2.94 -19.60 -5.67
C GLN A 58 3.91 -18.51 -5.19
N GLY A 59 3.91 -17.35 -5.87
CA GLY A 59 4.72 -16.18 -5.47
C GLY A 59 4.19 -15.48 -4.23
N THR A 60 4.85 -14.40 -3.87
CA THR A 60 4.45 -13.52 -2.76
C THR A 60 3.15 -12.81 -3.07
N ILE A 61 2.22 -12.81 -2.11
CA ILE A 61 0.97 -12.03 -2.17
C ILE A 61 1.00 -10.95 -1.10
N ALA A 62 0.59 -9.74 -1.48
CA ALA A 62 0.19 -8.66 -0.60
C ALA A 62 -1.30 -8.36 -0.80
N ILE A 63 -1.90 -7.72 0.18
CA ILE A 63 -3.31 -7.28 0.13
C ILE A 63 -3.34 -5.77 0.33
N HIS A 64 -3.93 -5.05 -0.61
CA HIS A 64 -4.38 -3.69 -0.34
C HIS A 64 -5.73 -3.77 0.37
N GLY A 65 -5.75 -3.36 1.62
CA GLY A 65 -6.95 -3.41 2.46
C GLY A 65 -7.95 -2.29 2.13
N PRO A 66 -9.04 -2.20 2.88
CA PRO A 66 -9.98 -1.10 2.72
C PRO A 66 -9.31 0.23 3.12
N PHE A 67 -9.61 1.28 2.37
CA PHE A 67 -9.08 2.62 2.64
C PHE A 67 -10.19 3.65 2.89
N ILE A 68 -11.33 3.59 2.19
CA ILE A 68 -12.43 4.53 2.39
C ILE A 68 -13.09 4.33 3.76
N GLY A 69 -13.11 5.39 4.57
CA GLY A 69 -13.72 5.38 5.89
C GLY A 69 -12.95 4.51 6.91
N MET A 70 -11.63 4.48 6.80
CA MET A 70 -10.73 3.74 7.69
C MET A 70 -10.03 4.66 8.69
N GLU A 71 -10.80 5.47 9.39
CA GLU A 71 -10.31 6.32 10.48
C GLU A 71 -10.19 5.52 11.78
N TYR A 72 -9.03 4.92 12.02
CA TYR A 72 -8.79 3.94 13.09
C TYR A 72 -9.07 4.48 14.49
N ALA A 73 -8.75 5.73 14.74
CA ALA A 73 -8.90 6.41 16.02
C ALA A 73 -10.03 7.44 16.02
N HIS A 74 -11.05 7.27 15.19
CA HIS A 74 -12.18 8.21 15.11
C HIS A 74 -12.85 8.36 16.48
N ILE A 75 -13.28 9.58 16.82
CA ILE A 75 -13.92 9.88 18.12
C ILE A 75 -15.25 9.13 18.31
N ASP A 76 -16.03 8.96 17.22
CA ASP A 76 -17.29 8.21 17.23
C ASP A 76 -17.02 6.70 17.28
N HIS A 77 -17.55 6.03 18.30
CA HIS A 77 -17.38 4.60 18.49
C HIS A 77 -18.04 3.76 17.39
N PHE A 78 -19.13 4.21 16.75
CA PHE A 78 -19.77 3.48 15.65
C PHE A 78 -18.85 3.41 14.43
N ILE A 79 -18.09 4.49 14.15
CA ILE A 79 -17.10 4.48 13.09
C ILE A 79 -15.97 3.50 13.45
N ARG A 80 -15.45 3.56 14.68
CA ARG A 80 -14.43 2.59 15.12
C ARG A 80 -14.90 1.14 15.04
N GLU A 81 -16.15 0.83 15.42
CA GLU A 81 -16.72 -0.52 15.24
C GLU A 81 -16.74 -0.95 13.77
N ALA A 82 -17.11 -0.06 12.87
CA ALA A 82 -17.09 -0.35 11.44
C ALA A 82 -15.66 -0.62 10.93
N VAL A 83 -14.68 0.18 11.38
CA VAL A 83 -13.25 -0.01 11.07
C VAL A 83 -12.78 -1.38 11.60
N HIS A 84 -13.04 -1.71 12.84
CA HIS A 84 -12.66 -3.02 13.41
C HIS A 84 -13.24 -4.20 12.60
N ARG A 85 -14.53 -4.16 12.25
CA ARG A 85 -15.14 -5.20 11.42
C ARG A 85 -14.46 -5.35 10.05
N ARG A 86 -14.07 -4.25 9.43
CA ARG A 86 -13.35 -4.28 8.15
C ARG A 86 -11.94 -4.84 8.32
N LEU A 87 -11.24 -4.48 9.38
CA LEU A 87 -9.92 -5.04 9.70
C LEU A 87 -9.99 -6.53 10.01
N ASP A 88 -11.04 -6.99 10.75
CA ASP A 88 -11.25 -8.42 11.01
C ASP A 88 -11.39 -9.22 9.73
N LYS A 89 -12.21 -8.73 8.78
CA LYS A 89 -12.35 -9.35 7.47
C LYS A 89 -11.06 -9.31 6.65
N THR A 90 -10.33 -8.22 6.72
CA THR A 90 -9.03 -8.09 6.04
C THR A 90 -8.02 -9.07 6.63
N PHE A 91 -8.02 -9.23 7.95
CA PHE A 91 -7.18 -10.20 8.66
C PHE A 91 -7.47 -11.64 8.22
N GLU A 92 -8.77 -12.05 8.19
CA GLU A 92 -9.19 -13.37 7.72
C GLU A 92 -8.70 -13.63 6.30
N VAL A 93 -8.89 -12.67 5.39
CA VAL A 93 -8.42 -12.77 4.00
C VAL A 93 -6.90 -12.90 3.94
N ALA A 94 -6.17 -12.06 4.67
CA ALA A 94 -4.72 -12.05 4.64
C ALA A 94 -4.12 -13.37 5.16
N VAL A 95 -4.69 -13.93 6.22
CA VAL A 95 -4.28 -15.23 6.76
C VAL A 95 -4.56 -16.35 5.76
N GLU A 96 -5.76 -16.42 5.21
CA GLU A 96 -6.15 -17.49 4.27
C GLU A 96 -5.36 -17.44 2.97
N LEU A 97 -5.08 -16.25 2.45
CA LEU A 97 -4.27 -16.07 1.24
C LEU A 97 -2.77 -16.18 1.51
N LYS A 98 -2.36 -16.37 2.77
CA LYS A 98 -0.95 -16.38 3.21
C LYS A 98 -0.23 -15.13 2.71
N ALA A 99 -0.86 -13.97 2.90
CA ALA A 99 -0.29 -12.70 2.51
C ALA A 99 0.96 -12.40 3.35
N SER A 100 1.98 -11.85 2.72
CA SER A 100 3.19 -11.41 3.43
C SER A 100 3.00 -10.08 4.13
N ARG A 101 2.11 -9.25 3.60
CA ARG A 101 1.79 -7.90 4.11
C ARG A 101 0.41 -7.44 3.71
N VAL A 102 -0.09 -6.46 4.45
CA VAL A 102 -1.30 -5.71 4.12
C VAL A 102 -0.94 -4.22 4.07
N ILE A 103 -1.38 -3.55 3.01
CA ILE A 103 -1.26 -2.12 2.81
C ILE A 103 -2.57 -1.49 3.27
N LEU A 104 -2.50 -0.46 4.08
CA LEU A 104 -3.64 0.28 4.60
C LEU A 104 -3.29 1.77 4.56
N HIS A 105 -4.21 2.62 4.11
CA HIS A 105 -4.01 4.05 4.21
C HIS A 105 -3.83 4.50 5.66
N SER A 106 -3.14 5.62 5.86
CA SER A 106 -2.84 6.15 7.20
C SER A 106 -4.09 6.45 8.04
N GLY A 107 -5.24 6.63 7.37
CA GLY A 107 -6.48 7.11 7.98
C GLY A 107 -6.42 8.59 8.36
N TYR A 108 -5.42 9.33 7.86
CA TYR A 108 -5.36 10.79 7.95
C TYR A 108 -6.32 11.40 6.94
N THR A 109 -7.16 12.32 7.37
CA THR A 109 -8.21 12.92 6.54
C THR A 109 -8.04 14.44 6.42
N ILE A 110 -8.74 15.03 5.45
CA ILE A 110 -8.72 16.49 5.27
C ILE A 110 -9.25 17.23 6.51
N GLU A 111 -10.15 16.63 7.27
CA GLU A 111 -10.67 17.19 8.52
C GLU A 111 -9.56 17.30 9.57
N ASN A 112 -8.65 16.33 9.64
CA ASN A 112 -7.49 16.38 10.53
C ASN A 112 -6.62 17.60 10.22
N GLU A 113 -6.43 17.91 8.94
CA GLU A 113 -5.68 19.08 8.49
C GLU A 113 -6.41 20.37 8.77
N LEU A 114 -7.67 20.48 8.33
CA LEU A 114 -8.50 21.70 8.46
C LEU A 114 -8.74 22.12 9.91
N PHE A 115 -8.95 21.16 10.80
CA PHE A 115 -9.24 21.42 12.21
C PHE A 115 -7.99 21.29 13.11
N LYS A 116 -6.79 21.10 12.53
CA LYS A 116 -5.52 20.99 13.26
C LYS A 116 -5.54 19.90 14.34
N LEU A 117 -5.98 18.70 13.95
CA LEU A 117 -6.15 17.56 14.85
C LEU A 117 -4.98 16.59 14.83
N GLN A 118 -3.81 16.99 14.31
CA GLN A 118 -2.63 16.12 14.12
C GLN A 118 -2.22 15.40 15.41
N GLU A 119 -2.12 16.14 16.53
CA GLU A 119 -1.75 15.54 17.81
C GLU A 119 -2.79 14.54 18.33
N ILE A 120 -4.10 14.84 18.12
CA ILE A 120 -5.20 13.95 18.52
C ILE A 120 -5.17 12.71 17.65
N TRP A 121 -4.99 12.87 16.35
CA TRP A 121 -4.85 11.78 15.39
C TRP A 121 -3.67 10.88 15.76
N LEU A 122 -2.49 11.46 15.99
CA LEU A 122 -1.28 10.71 16.33
C LEU A 122 -1.50 9.89 17.60
N LYS A 123 -1.91 10.53 18.69
CA LYS A 123 -2.11 9.85 19.98
C LYS A 123 -3.12 8.69 19.86
N GLY A 124 -4.26 8.95 19.23
CA GLY A 124 -5.29 7.93 19.08
C GLY A 124 -4.82 6.75 18.20
N ASN A 125 -4.09 7.03 17.11
CA ASN A 125 -3.56 5.99 16.24
C ASN A 125 -2.41 5.21 16.89
N VAL A 126 -1.58 5.82 17.71
CA VAL A 126 -0.56 5.10 18.51
C VAL A 126 -1.24 4.10 19.44
N GLU A 127 -2.24 4.52 20.22
CA GLU A 127 -3.00 3.64 21.11
C GLU A 127 -3.68 2.49 20.35
N PHE A 128 -4.29 2.79 19.22
CA PHE A 128 -4.93 1.80 18.36
C PHE A 128 -3.92 0.77 17.84
N TRP A 129 -2.86 1.22 17.18
CA TRP A 129 -1.89 0.33 16.55
C TRP A 129 -1.04 -0.46 17.54
N GLN A 130 -0.74 0.08 18.73
CA GLN A 130 -0.09 -0.70 19.81
C GLN A 130 -0.89 -1.93 20.22
N THR A 131 -2.20 -1.89 20.07
CA THR A 131 -3.09 -3.03 20.37
C THR A 131 -3.29 -3.90 19.14
N GLU A 132 -3.68 -3.31 18.03
CA GLU A 132 -4.09 -3.99 16.81
C GLU A 132 -2.95 -4.79 16.17
N ILE A 133 -1.74 -4.25 16.14
CA ILE A 133 -0.60 -4.87 15.45
C ILE A 133 -0.20 -6.24 16.03
N ARG A 134 -0.58 -6.54 17.28
CA ARG A 134 -0.17 -7.77 17.96
C ARG A 134 -0.69 -9.01 17.25
N ARG A 135 -1.97 -9.03 16.86
CA ARG A 135 -2.55 -10.18 16.15
C ARG A 135 -1.90 -10.41 14.77
N TRP A 136 -1.50 -9.33 14.08
CA TRP A 136 -0.79 -9.43 12.80
C TRP A 136 0.61 -10.00 12.98
N ALA A 137 1.31 -9.55 14.02
CA ALA A 137 2.63 -10.06 14.38
C ALA A 137 2.61 -11.55 14.77
N GLU A 138 1.57 -12.03 15.46
CA GLU A 138 1.40 -13.44 15.84
C GLU A 138 1.33 -14.38 14.62
N VAL A 139 0.79 -13.92 13.52
CA VAL A 139 0.71 -14.68 12.25
C VAL A 139 1.81 -14.32 11.24
N GLY A 140 2.71 -13.40 11.60
CA GLY A 140 3.85 -13.00 10.76
C GLY A 140 3.47 -12.13 9.56
N ILE A 141 2.33 -11.46 9.60
CA ILE A 141 1.88 -10.53 8.55
C ILE A 141 2.31 -9.11 8.91
N VAL A 142 2.94 -8.42 7.97
CA VAL A 142 3.38 -7.04 8.13
C VAL A 142 2.27 -6.09 7.69
N ILE A 143 2.04 -5.03 8.47
CA ILE A 143 1.21 -3.90 8.08
C ILE A 143 2.11 -2.75 7.63
N VAL A 144 1.77 -2.12 6.51
CA VAL A 144 2.39 -0.89 6.06
C VAL A 144 1.31 0.18 5.88
N LEU A 145 1.54 1.33 6.51
CA LEU A 145 0.64 2.48 6.44
C LEU A 145 1.06 3.36 5.27
N GLU A 146 0.11 3.67 4.42
CA GLU A 146 0.28 4.40 3.17
C GLU A 146 -0.16 5.86 3.32
N ASN A 147 0.61 6.78 2.73
CA ASN A 147 0.20 8.16 2.58
C ASN A 147 -0.91 8.31 1.52
N ASP A 148 -1.86 9.15 1.81
CA ASP A 148 -2.91 9.57 0.89
C ASP A 148 -2.78 11.09 0.63
N ILE A 149 -3.43 11.90 1.43
CA ILE A 149 -3.38 13.37 1.36
C ILE A 149 -2.28 13.98 2.25
N ASP A 150 -1.45 13.16 2.83
CA ASP A 150 -0.38 13.57 3.75
C ASP A 150 0.61 14.50 3.05
N ARG A 151 0.77 15.72 3.56
CA ARG A 151 1.67 16.73 2.98
C ARG A 151 3.13 16.50 3.36
N LEU A 152 3.37 15.83 4.49
CA LEU A 152 4.69 15.51 5.03
C LEU A 152 4.66 14.07 5.60
N PRO A 153 5.76 13.32 5.53
CA PRO A 153 5.81 11.97 6.08
C PRO A 153 5.97 11.93 7.60
N ASP A 154 6.28 13.08 8.22
CA ASP A 154 6.77 13.15 9.60
C ASP A 154 5.78 12.56 10.61
N LEU A 155 4.48 12.83 10.46
CA LEU A 155 3.44 12.33 11.38
C LEU A 155 3.30 10.80 11.31
N MET A 156 3.38 10.23 10.11
CA MET A 156 3.35 8.77 9.92
C MET A 156 4.63 8.11 10.45
N VAL A 157 5.78 8.75 10.26
CA VAL A 157 7.08 8.29 10.80
C VAL A 157 7.04 8.29 12.32
N GLU A 158 6.50 9.34 12.94
CA GLU A 158 6.33 9.44 14.39
C GLU A 158 5.41 8.33 14.91
N LEU A 159 4.25 8.12 14.28
CA LEU A 159 3.32 7.04 14.61
C LEU A 159 4.01 5.68 14.64
N VAL A 160 4.70 5.30 13.56
CA VAL A 160 5.34 3.98 13.47
C VAL A 160 6.49 3.84 14.46
N ASN A 161 7.21 4.94 14.76
CA ASN A 161 8.28 4.94 15.76
C ASN A 161 7.75 4.83 17.19
N GLU A 162 6.64 5.48 17.53
CA GLU A 162 6.00 5.38 18.85
C GLU A 162 5.37 4.01 19.09
N VAL A 163 4.72 3.42 18.08
CA VAL A 163 4.21 2.04 18.16
C VAL A 163 5.36 1.05 18.30
N ASN A 164 6.47 1.29 17.62
CA ASN A 164 7.74 0.54 17.70
C ASN A 164 7.56 -1.00 17.63
N ASN A 165 6.79 -1.46 16.64
CA ASN A 165 6.60 -2.87 16.39
C ASN A 165 7.29 -3.30 15.07
N PRO A 166 8.00 -4.44 15.04
CA PRO A 166 8.69 -4.92 13.82
C PRO A 166 7.74 -5.36 12.70
N CYS A 167 6.44 -5.42 12.95
CA CYS A 167 5.43 -5.75 11.93
C CYS A 167 4.65 -4.51 11.46
N LEU A 168 5.01 -3.30 11.91
CA LEU A 168 4.40 -2.04 11.44
C LEU A 168 5.45 -1.16 10.77
N GLY A 169 5.23 -0.83 9.50
CA GLY A 169 6.08 0.03 8.69
C GLY A 169 5.27 1.00 7.84
N LEU A 170 5.93 1.60 6.87
CA LEU A 170 5.36 2.61 5.99
C LEU A 170 5.33 2.13 4.54
N CYS A 171 4.28 2.52 3.84
CA CYS A 171 4.18 2.52 2.40
C CYS A 171 4.24 3.97 1.91
N MET A 172 4.99 4.24 0.86
CA MET A 172 4.96 5.50 0.15
C MET A 172 4.27 5.29 -1.19
N ASP A 173 3.12 5.92 -1.37
CA ASP A 173 2.59 6.15 -2.71
C ASP A 173 3.24 7.41 -3.28
N ILE A 174 4.03 7.22 -4.35
CA ILE A 174 4.79 8.31 -4.97
C ILE A 174 3.88 9.26 -5.75
N GLY A 175 2.76 8.78 -6.27
CA GLY A 175 1.80 9.60 -6.99
C GLY A 175 1.01 10.50 -6.05
N HIS A 176 0.53 9.98 -4.93
CA HIS A 176 -0.07 10.79 -3.86
C HIS A 176 0.91 11.84 -3.35
N GLN A 177 2.17 11.44 -3.09
CA GLN A 177 3.21 12.37 -2.68
C GLN A 177 3.39 13.50 -3.70
N HIS A 178 3.43 13.18 -5.00
CA HIS A 178 3.61 14.17 -6.06
C HIS A 178 2.45 15.17 -6.18
N VAL A 179 1.22 14.74 -5.87
CA VAL A 179 0.02 15.60 -5.91
C VAL A 179 -0.11 16.47 -4.67
N PHE A 180 0.13 15.91 -3.48
CA PHE A 180 -0.27 16.53 -2.22
C PHE A 180 0.88 17.13 -1.43
N SER A 181 2.13 16.71 -1.65
CA SER A 181 3.27 17.15 -0.85
C SER A 181 3.96 18.39 -1.41
N GLU A 182 4.56 19.17 -0.50
CA GLU A 182 5.46 20.28 -0.82
C GLU A 182 6.93 19.83 -0.91
N LEU A 183 7.24 18.61 -0.44
CA LEU A 183 8.57 18.02 -0.51
C LEU A 183 8.69 17.14 -1.75
N ASP A 184 9.89 16.99 -2.28
CA ASP A 184 10.18 16.03 -3.34
C ASP A 184 10.21 14.58 -2.83
N ALA A 185 10.12 13.62 -3.75
CA ALA A 185 10.10 12.21 -3.42
C ALA A 185 11.41 11.72 -2.74
N PRO A 186 12.62 12.16 -3.14
CA PRO A 186 13.86 11.84 -2.43
C PRO A 186 13.86 12.24 -0.95
N GLU A 187 13.31 13.41 -0.62
CA GLU A 187 13.24 13.88 0.77
C GLU A 187 12.24 13.04 1.58
N TRP A 188 11.12 12.62 0.98
CA TRP A 188 10.20 11.66 1.60
C TRP A 188 10.89 10.34 1.94
N VAL A 189 11.58 9.75 0.96
CA VAL A 189 12.34 8.50 1.16
C VAL A 189 13.35 8.66 2.29
N ARG A 190 14.11 9.78 2.31
CA ARG A 190 15.09 10.06 3.35
C ARG A 190 14.47 10.14 4.74
N ARG A 191 13.32 10.80 4.88
CA ARG A 191 12.63 10.93 6.18
C ARG A 191 12.00 9.62 6.65
N MET A 192 11.38 8.86 5.75
CA MET A 192 10.83 7.53 6.06
C MET A 192 11.92 6.49 6.33
N SER A 193 13.04 6.56 5.56
CA SER A 193 14.25 5.78 5.76
C SER A 193 13.98 4.28 6.00
N ASN A 194 14.52 3.72 7.07
CA ASN A 194 14.39 2.29 7.41
C ASN A 194 12.97 1.84 7.77
N ARG A 195 12.00 2.75 7.92
CA ARG A 195 10.58 2.44 8.12
C ARG A 195 9.82 2.31 6.80
N LEU A 196 10.41 2.74 5.68
CA LEU A 196 9.83 2.58 4.34
C LEU A 196 10.05 1.15 3.85
N TRP A 197 8.97 0.36 3.79
CA TRP A 197 9.04 -1.07 3.43
C TRP A 197 8.27 -1.42 2.17
N HIS A 198 7.42 -0.52 1.71
CA HIS A 198 6.59 -0.71 0.52
C HIS A 198 6.43 0.60 -0.22
N ILE A 199 6.26 0.53 -1.52
CA ILE A 199 6.11 1.70 -2.39
C ILE A 199 5.12 1.35 -3.47
N HIS A 200 4.12 2.20 -3.66
CA HIS A 200 3.29 2.19 -4.84
C HIS A 200 3.92 3.07 -5.91
N LEU A 201 4.09 2.50 -7.10
CA LEU A 201 4.70 3.15 -8.25
C LEU A 201 3.69 3.36 -9.35
N HIS A 202 3.40 4.57 -9.65
CA HIS A 202 2.69 5.06 -10.83
C HIS A 202 3.12 6.49 -11.10
N ASP A 203 2.69 7.07 -12.21
CA ASP A 203 3.06 8.43 -12.60
C ASP A 203 1.82 9.33 -12.71
N ASN A 204 2.03 10.62 -12.56
CA ASN A 204 1.05 11.67 -12.79
C ASN A 204 1.72 13.00 -13.11
N ASP A 205 0.95 14.04 -13.36
CA ASP A 205 1.43 15.38 -13.70
C ASP A 205 1.43 16.37 -12.51
N GLY A 206 1.20 15.87 -11.30
CA GLY A 206 1.04 16.68 -10.08
C GLY A 206 -0.31 17.38 -9.93
N MET A 207 -1.23 17.20 -10.89
CA MET A 207 -2.56 17.82 -10.86
C MET A 207 -3.66 16.86 -10.40
N GLY A 208 -3.37 15.56 -10.38
CA GLY A 208 -4.31 14.54 -9.95
C GLY A 208 -3.65 13.16 -9.88
N ASP A 209 -4.29 12.27 -9.14
CA ASP A 209 -3.87 10.91 -8.95
C ASP A 209 -4.29 10.04 -10.15
N HIS A 210 -3.45 10.03 -11.19
CA HIS A 210 -3.80 9.45 -12.50
C HIS A 210 -3.41 7.99 -12.69
N HIS A 211 -2.57 7.42 -11.85
CA HIS A 211 -2.05 6.05 -11.97
C HIS A 211 -1.51 5.71 -13.38
N TRP A 212 -0.81 6.64 -14.02
CA TRP A 212 -0.21 6.42 -15.35
C TRP A 212 1.03 5.52 -15.27
N SER A 213 1.36 4.92 -16.42
CA SER A 213 2.64 4.23 -16.62
C SER A 213 3.82 5.15 -16.34
N ILE A 214 4.89 4.58 -15.76
CA ILE A 214 6.13 5.28 -15.40
C ILE A 214 6.74 5.98 -16.63
N GLY A 215 7.03 7.27 -16.48
CA GLY A 215 7.57 8.15 -17.50
C GLY A 215 6.53 8.79 -18.42
N ARG A 216 5.23 8.65 -18.10
CA ARG A 216 4.16 9.35 -18.80
C ARG A 216 3.82 10.71 -18.17
N GLY A 217 4.11 10.86 -16.89
CA GLY A 217 3.89 12.09 -16.11
C GLY A 217 5.17 12.91 -15.92
N THR A 218 5.30 13.50 -14.74
CA THR A 218 6.37 14.44 -14.41
C THR A 218 7.20 14.05 -13.18
N ILE A 219 6.95 12.87 -12.58
CA ILE A 219 7.70 12.40 -11.43
C ILE A 219 9.16 12.10 -11.81
N ASP A 220 10.11 12.63 -11.04
CA ASP A 220 11.55 12.34 -11.21
C ASP A 220 11.91 10.97 -10.59
N PHE A 221 11.66 9.90 -11.34
CA PHE A 221 11.99 8.55 -10.91
C PHE A 221 13.49 8.29 -10.77
N GLU A 222 14.34 9.00 -11.50
CA GLU A 222 15.78 8.78 -11.40
C GLU A 222 16.32 9.22 -10.02
N SER A 223 15.99 10.44 -9.60
CA SER A 223 16.33 10.93 -8.26
C SER A 223 15.67 10.10 -7.15
N PHE A 224 14.43 9.68 -7.36
CA PHE A 224 13.72 8.81 -6.43
C PHE A 224 14.41 7.44 -6.25
N TYR A 225 14.77 6.75 -7.33
CA TYR A 225 15.47 5.46 -7.25
C TYR A 225 16.88 5.58 -6.62
N ALA A 226 17.56 6.70 -6.84
CA ALA A 226 18.83 6.97 -6.17
C ALA A 226 18.64 7.07 -4.65
N ALA A 227 17.64 7.83 -4.19
CA ALA A 227 17.31 7.93 -2.77
C ALA A 227 16.88 6.60 -2.16
N LEU A 228 16.07 5.79 -2.87
CA LEU A 228 15.69 4.45 -2.42
C LEU A 228 16.91 3.56 -2.19
N SER A 229 17.85 3.58 -3.13
CA SER A 229 19.07 2.76 -3.03
C SER A 229 19.91 3.14 -1.82
N GLU A 230 19.88 4.40 -1.40
CA GLU A 230 20.62 4.91 -0.26
C GLU A 230 19.90 4.69 1.08
N TYR A 231 18.61 5.03 1.16
CA TYR A 231 17.89 5.12 2.44
C TYR A 231 16.93 3.98 2.72
N ALA A 232 16.40 3.30 1.67
CA ALA A 232 15.43 2.23 1.81
C ALA A 232 15.62 1.07 0.80
N PRO A 233 16.85 0.48 0.69
CA PRO A 233 17.15 -0.53 -0.32
C PRO A 233 16.36 -1.84 -0.16
N GLN A 234 15.72 -2.04 0.99
CA GLN A 234 14.91 -3.22 1.32
C GLN A 234 13.44 -3.07 0.90
N ALA A 235 12.99 -1.86 0.50
CA ALA A 235 11.59 -1.62 0.16
C ALA A 235 11.15 -2.47 -1.04
N THR A 236 9.91 -2.93 -0.99
CA THR A 236 9.24 -3.59 -2.11
C THR A 236 8.61 -2.54 -3.00
N LEU A 237 8.77 -2.67 -4.31
CA LEU A 237 8.17 -1.78 -5.30
C LEU A 237 6.95 -2.47 -5.93
N ALA A 238 5.77 -1.94 -5.72
CA ALA A 238 4.52 -2.42 -6.29
C ALA A 238 4.06 -1.48 -7.40
N LEU A 239 3.94 -2.00 -8.61
CA LEU A 239 3.50 -1.23 -9.77
C LEU A 239 1.98 -1.09 -9.75
N GLU A 240 1.49 0.11 -9.43
CA GLU A 240 0.07 0.43 -9.28
C GLU A 240 -0.45 1.31 -10.42
N VAL A 241 -0.24 0.85 -11.64
CA VAL A 241 -0.67 1.54 -12.86
C VAL A 241 -2.09 1.12 -13.26
N GLU A 242 -2.94 2.06 -13.63
CA GLU A 242 -4.25 1.82 -14.24
C GLU A 242 -4.15 1.82 -15.77
N ASP A 243 -3.81 0.66 -16.33
CA ASP A 243 -3.75 0.42 -17.77
C ASP A 243 -4.03 -1.07 -18.05
N ARG A 244 -4.05 -1.45 -19.34
CA ARG A 244 -4.16 -2.85 -19.76
C ARG A 244 -2.97 -3.67 -19.26
N MET A 245 -3.20 -4.94 -18.97
CA MET A 245 -2.17 -5.81 -18.39
C MET A 245 -0.89 -5.88 -19.23
N GLU A 246 -0.99 -5.82 -20.57
CA GLU A 246 0.18 -5.82 -21.45
C GLU A 246 1.10 -4.61 -21.22
N VAL A 247 0.50 -3.44 -20.93
CA VAL A 247 1.25 -2.22 -20.61
C VAL A 247 1.90 -2.37 -19.24
N LYS A 248 1.14 -2.80 -18.24
CA LYS A 248 1.62 -3.04 -16.87
C LYS A 248 2.78 -4.05 -16.84
N ILE A 249 2.68 -5.15 -17.59
CA ILE A 249 3.76 -6.13 -17.74
C ILE A 249 4.99 -5.50 -18.42
N GLY A 250 4.77 -4.66 -19.42
CA GLY A 250 5.85 -3.91 -20.07
C GLY A 250 6.63 -3.03 -19.09
N ASP A 251 5.92 -2.33 -18.20
CA ASP A 251 6.53 -1.50 -17.17
C ASP A 251 7.21 -2.33 -16.08
N LEU A 252 6.61 -3.46 -15.66
CA LEU A 252 7.24 -4.38 -14.72
C LEU A 252 8.57 -4.94 -15.26
N ARG A 253 8.63 -5.28 -16.55
CA ARG A 253 9.88 -5.72 -17.21
C ARG A 253 10.96 -4.63 -17.21
N LYS A 254 10.57 -3.37 -17.48
CA LYS A 254 11.50 -2.24 -17.42
C LYS A 254 12.07 -2.05 -16.01
N LEU A 255 11.20 -2.10 -14.99
CA LEU A 255 11.63 -2.04 -13.59
C LEU A 255 12.57 -3.18 -13.22
N ALA A 256 12.23 -4.42 -13.57
CA ALA A 256 13.07 -5.59 -13.32
C ALA A 256 14.46 -5.43 -13.97
N ALA A 257 14.51 -4.99 -15.24
CA ALA A 257 15.76 -4.74 -15.93
C ALA A 257 16.59 -3.63 -15.28
N TYR A 258 15.96 -2.54 -14.86
CA TYR A 258 16.63 -1.40 -14.21
C TYR A 258 17.36 -1.83 -12.94
N PHE A 259 16.71 -2.62 -12.06
CA PHE A 259 17.29 -3.04 -10.78
C PHE A 259 18.20 -4.28 -10.89
N THR A 260 18.19 -5.01 -12.00
CA THR A 260 19.12 -6.13 -12.24
C THR A 260 20.47 -5.65 -12.79
N SER A 261 20.49 -4.50 -13.45
CA SER A 261 21.69 -3.94 -14.11
C SER A 261 22.55 -3.05 -13.21
N ARG A 262 22.14 -2.82 -11.99
CA ARG A 262 22.83 -2.01 -10.97
C ARG A 262 23.19 -2.83 -9.75
#